data_bb9638d0ea84d5477189d71d9e5790a2
#
_entry.id   bb9638d0ea84d5477189d71d9e5790a2
#
_cell.length_a   1.000
_cell.length_b   1.000
_cell.length_c   1.000
_cell.angle_alpha   90.00
_cell.angle_beta   90.00
_cell.angle_gamma   90.00
#
_symmetry.space_group_name_H-M   'P 1'
#
loop_
_entity.id
_entity.type
_entity.pdbx_description
1 polymer ?
#
loop_
_entity_poly.entity_id
_entity_poly.type
_entity_poly.pdbx_seq_one_letter_code
_entity_poly.pdbx_strand_id
1 'polypeptide(L)'
;MQILFRELIEKDELFLNDVLEKSFNFDSEVAFGKSIRLGPPGYDNGTLSKKIINSDSFTTLIIIADQEECGVLVYTIGTPNIVNYFCLDPVFIGKGIGSLAWRKLEQEKNGIWQLETPAFSLRNHFFYEKNGFKKIGEKTYESNAVSFIYRKIIKDV
;
A
#
# COMPACT_ATOMS: atom_id res chain seq x y z
N MET A 1 17.23 -1.88 12.33
CA MET A 1 16.29 -2.70 11.52
C MET A 1 16.68 -2.61 10.05
N GLN A 2 16.86 -3.74 9.42
CA GLN A 2 17.22 -3.81 8.01
C GLN A 2 15.97 -4.09 7.17
N ILE A 3 15.73 -3.27 6.14
CA ILE A 3 14.65 -3.46 5.19
C ILE A 3 15.23 -3.90 3.85
N LEU A 4 14.70 -4.99 3.31
CA LEU A 4 15.02 -5.47 1.97
C LEU A 4 13.73 -5.62 1.17
N PHE A 5 13.85 -5.52 -0.15
CA PHE A 5 12.76 -5.81 -1.08
C PHE A 5 13.09 -7.07 -1.88
N ARG A 6 12.07 -7.87 -2.12
CA ARG A 6 12.15 -9.03 -3.01
C ARG A 6 11.00 -8.95 -4.00
N GLU A 7 11.29 -9.18 -5.28
CA GLU A 7 10.22 -9.20 -6.28
C GLU A 7 9.24 -10.33 -6.02
N LEU A 8 7.95 -10.05 -6.20
CA LEU A 8 6.89 -11.05 -6.10
C LEU A 8 7.02 -12.05 -7.25
N ILE A 9 6.84 -13.32 -6.95
CA ILE A 9 6.76 -14.39 -7.94
C ILE A 9 5.43 -15.12 -7.77
N GLU A 10 5.08 -15.96 -8.74
CA GLU A 10 3.79 -16.68 -8.76
C GLU A 10 3.55 -17.50 -7.48
N LYS A 11 4.60 -18.08 -6.91
CA LYS A 11 4.52 -18.85 -5.67
C LYS A 11 4.07 -18.05 -4.46
N ASP A 12 4.12 -16.72 -4.54
CA ASP A 12 3.78 -15.84 -3.43
C ASP A 12 2.28 -15.51 -3.36
N GLU A 13 1.45 -16.14 -4.17
CA GLU A 13 0.01 -15.82 -4.25
C GLU A 13 -0.68 -15.89 -2.89
N LEU A 14 -0.43 -16.96 -2.12
CA LEU A 14 -1.05 -17.13 -0.80
C LEU A 14 -0.59 -16.05 0.18
N PHE A 15 0.67 -15.71 0.16
CA PHE A 15 1.20 -14.62 1.00
C PHE A 15 0.54 -13.29 0.63
N LEU A 16 0.45 -12.99 -0.67
CA LEU A 16 -0.17 -11.76 -1.15
C LEU A 16 -1.65 -11.68 -0.74
N ASN A 17 -2.41 -12.77 -0.93
CA ASN A 17 -3.80 -12.84 -0.47
C ASN A 17 -3.93 -12.54 1.01
N ASP A 18 -3.09 -13.18 1.82
CA ASP A 18 -3.15 -13.05 3.27
C ASP A 18 -2.87 -11.60 3.72
N VAL A 19 -1.82 -10.99 3.17
CA VAL A 19 -1.46 -9.62 3.50
C VAL A 19 -2.53 -8.62 3.10
N LEU A 20 -3.05 -8.74 1.87
CA LEU A 20 -4.11 -7.84 1.39
C LEU A 20 -5.36 -7.93 2.27
N GLU A 21 -5.84 -9.14 2.50
CA GLU A 21 -7.06 -9.35 3.28
C GLU A 21 -6.90 -8.83 4.71
N LYS A 22 -5.83 -9.21 5.39
CA LYS A 22 -5.59 -8.79 6.76
C LYS A 22 -5.40 -7.28 6.89
N SER A 23 -4.67 -6.68 5.96
CA SER A 23 -4.39 -5.25 6.00
C SER A 23 -5.64 -4.42 5.78
N PHE A 24 -6.44 -4.74 4.77
CA PHE A 24 -7.67 -3.99 4.49
C PHE A 24 -8.73 -4.22 5.57
N ASN A 25 -8.87 -5.45 6.07
CA ASN A 25 -9.79 -5.73 7.17
C ASN A 25 -9.39 -4.97 8.44
N PHE A 26 -8.10 -4.94 8.76
CA PHE A 26 -7.61 -4.20 9.92
C PHE A 26 -7.96 -2.72 9.81
N ASP A 27 -7.75 -2.12 8.65
CA ASP A 27 -8.02 -0.70 8.43
C ASP A 27 -9.51 -0.37 8.60
N SER A 28 -10.40 -1.18 8.04
CA SER A 28 -11.84 -0.98 8.20
C SER A 28 -12.31 -1.28 9.63
N GLU A 29 -11.72 -2.26 10.31
CA GLU A 29 -12.04 -2.56 11.70
C GLU A 29 -11.65 -1.42 12.64
N VAL A 30 -10.51 -0.80 12.43
CA VAL A 30 -10.08 0.37 13.22
C VAL A 30 -11.04 1.53 13.04
N ALA A 31 -11.54 1.74 11.81
CA ALA A 31 -12.44 2.84 11.52
C ALA A 31 -13.89 2.59 11.98
N PHE A 32 -14.41 1.37 11.81
CA PHE A 32 -15.84 1.09 11.91
C PHE A 32 -16.20 -0.09 12.83
N GLY A 33 -15.24 -0.82 13.35
CA GLY A 33 -15.49 -2.01 14.17
C GLY A 33 -15.37 -3.32 13.38
N LYS A 34 -15.33 -4.45 14.13
CA LYS A 34 -14.97 -5.77 13.57
C LYS A 34 -15.95 -6.35 12.56
N SER A 35 -17.19 -5.89 12.55
CA SER A 35 -18.20 -6.42 11.62
C SER A 35 -18.15 -5.79 10.24
N ILE A 36 -17.39 -4.71 10.08
CA ILE A 36 -17.31 -3.98 8.83
C ILE A 36 -16.02 -4.37 8.08
N ARG A 37 -16.20 -4.84 6.84
CA ARG A 37 -15.10 -5.27 5.99
C ARG A 37 -15.13 -4.47 4.69
N LEU A 38 -14.17 -3.58 4.51
CA LEU A 38 -14.07 -2.72 3.34
C LEU A 38 -12.67 -2.81 2.74
N GLY A 39 -12.62 -2.88 1.42
CA GLY A 39 -11.36 -2.91 0.68
C GLY A 39 -11.62 -2.85 -0.82
N PRO A 40 -10.56 -2.81 -1.63
CA PRO A 40 -10.72 -2.81 -3.07
C PRO A 40 -11.37 -4.11 -3.57
N PRO A 41 -12.06 -4.07 -4.72
CA PRO A 41 -12.71 -5.27 -5.24
C PRO A 41 -11.77 -6.45 -5.35
N GLY A 42 -12.18 -7.60 -4.82
CA GLY A 42 -11.43 -8.85 -4.91
C GLY A 42 -10.32 -9.02 -3.88
N TYR A 43 -10.20 -8.11 -2.89
CA TYR A 43 -9.13 -8.18 -1.89
C TYR A 43 -9.26 -9.40 -0.97
N ASP A 44 -10.45 -9.92 -0.77
CA ASP A 44 -10.76 -11.00 0.18
C ASP A 44 -11.20 -12.31 -0.48
N ASN A 45 -11.13 -12.41 -1.80
CA ASN A 45 -11.52 -13.62 -2.52
C ASN A 45 -10.47 -14.13 -3.51
N GLY A 46 -9.27 -13.54 -3.49
CA GLY A 46 -8.16 -13.96 -4.34
C GLY A 46 -8.11 -13.33 -5.73
N THR A 47 -9.16 -12.64 -6.16
CA THR A 47 -9.15 -12.05 -7.52
C THR A 47 -8.19 -10.89 -7.64
N LEU A 48 -8.04 -10.07 -6.59
CA LEU A 48 -7.08 -8.97 -6.62
C LEU A 48 -5.64 -9.46 -6.70
N SER A 49 -5.29 -10.50 -5.93
CA SER A 49 -3.95 -11.08 -5.97
C SER A 49 -3.60 -11.61 -7.36
N LYS A 50 -4.54 -12.28 -8.02
CA LYS A 50 -4.33 -12.76 -9.39
C LYS A 50 -4.14 -11.61 -10.37
N LYS A 51 -4.92 -10.55 -10.23
CA LYS A 51 -4.77 -9.35 -11.04
C LYS A 51 -3.38 -8.75 -10.89
N ILE A 52 -2.89 -8.64 -9.65
CA ILE A 52 -1.57 -8.09 -9.37
C ILE A 52 -0.48 -8.96 -9.97
N ILE A 53 -0.54 -10.29 -9.73
CA ILE A 53 0.47 -11.23 -10.23
C ILE A 53 0.53 -11.23 -11.75
N ASN A 54 -0.61 -11.14 -12.42
CA ASN A 54 -0.69 -11.21 -13.87
C ASN A 54 -0.51 -9.87 -14.58
N SER A 55 -0.32 -8.79 -13.84
CA SER A 55 -0.19 -7.46 -14.44
C SER A 55 1.23 -7.18 -14.89
N ASP A 56 1.39 -6.78 -16.16
CA ASP A 56 2.68 -6.35 -16.71
C ASP A 56 3.04 -4.92 -16.31
N SER A 57 2.06 -4.13 -15.86
CA SER A 57 2.28 -2.72 -15.50
C SER A 57 2.62 -2.51 -14.03
N PHE A 58 2.28 -3.46 -13.17
CA PHE A 58 2.60 -3.37 -11.74
C PHE A 58 4.00 -3.90 -11.44
N THR A 59 4.72 -3.17 -10.59
CA THR A 59 5.90 -3.70 -9.92
C THR A 59 5.46 -4.04 -8.50
N THR A 60 5.67 -5.27 -8.07
CA THR A 60 5.27 -5.74 -6.75
C THR A 60 6.48 -6.23 -5.98
N LEU A 61 6.71 -5.60 -4.82
CA LEU A 61 7.83 -5.93 -3.95
C LEU A 61 7.28 -6.49 -2.63
N ILE A 62 7.88 -7.59 -2.18
CA ILE A 62 7.67 -8.08 -0.83
C ILE A 62 8.62 -7.33 0.09
N ILE A 63 8.09 -6.79 1.19
CA ILE A 63 8.86 -6.05 2.18
C ILE A 63 9.38 -7.04 3.22
N ILE A 64 10.69 -7.07 3.40
CA ILE A 64 11.35 -7.95 4.38
C ILE A 64 12.01 -7.06 5.43
N ALA A 65 11.66 -7.29 6.70
CA ALA A 65 12.26 -6.59 7.83
C ALA A 65 12.91 -7.62 8.74
N ASP A 66 14.21 -7.50 8.95
CA ASP A 66 14.99 -8.42 9.81
C ASP A 66 14.69 -9.89 9.48
N GLN A 67 14.71 -10.23 8.18
CA GLN A 67 14.51 -11.58 7.64
C GLN A 67 13.05 -12.09 7.66
N GLU A 68 12.10 -11.26 8.09
CA GLU A 68 10.68 -11.62 8.05
C GLU A 68 9.94 -10.90 6.92
N GLU A 69 9.10 -11.63 6.20
CA GLU A 69 8.24 -11.06 5.18
C GLU A 69 7.04 -10.37 5.84
N CYS A 70 6.99 -9.04 5.74
CA CYS A 70 6.06 -8.21 6.52
C CYS A 70 4.90 -7.64 5.73
N GLY A 71 5.04 -7.50 4.43
CA GLY A 71 4.04 -6.82 3.62
C GLY A 71 4.41 -6.73 2.16
N VAL A 72 3.64 -5.91 1.44
CA VAL A 72 3.82 -5.71 0.00
C VAL A 72 3.72 -4.24 -0.37
N LEU A 73 4.45 -3.86 -1.42
CA LEU A 73 4.40 -2.53 -2.01
C LEU A 73 4.22 -2.73 -3.52
N VAL A 74 3.08 -2.29 -4.03
CA VAL A 74 2.70 -2.43 -5.44
C VAL A 74 2.62 -1.04 -6.07
N TYR A 75 3.38 -0.81 -7.12
CA TYR A 75 3.40 0.50 -7.76
C TYR A 75 3.50 0.39 -9.28
N THR A 76 3.18 1.50 -9.92
CA THR A 76 3.27 1.67 -11.38
C THR A 76 4.15 2.87 -11.66
N ILE A 77 5.16 2.70 -12.52
CA ILE A 77 6.01 3.81 -12.94
C ILE A 77 5.33 4.55 -14.08
N GLY A 78 5.34 5.88 -14.01
CA GLY A 78 4.73 6.74 -15.00
C GLY A 78 4.83 8.20 -14.59
N THR A 79 3.97 9.02 -15.14
CA THR A 79 3.89 10.44 -14.84
C THR A 79 2.46 10.80 -14.44
N PRO A 80 2.11 10.77 -13.13
CA PRO A 80 2.95 10.42 -12.00
C PRO A 80 3.15 8.91 -11.80
N ASN A 81 4.13 8.52 -10.98
CA ASN A 81 4.22 7.17 -10.45
C ASN A 81 3.07 6.96 -9.47
N ILE A 82 2.48 5.77 -9.47
CA ILE A 82 1.32 5.48 -8.61
C ILE A 82 1.68 4.40 -7.60
N VAL A 83 1.44 4.68 -6.33
CA VAL A 83 1.42 3.63 -5.29
C VAL A 83 0.04 3.00 -5.36
N ASN A 84 -0.03 1.78 -5.89
CA ASN A 84 -1.31 1.08 -6.07
C ASN A 84 -1.78 0.43 -4.77
N TYR A 85 -0.89 -0.28 -4.09
CA TYR A 85 -1.16 -0.94 -2.80
C TYR A 85 0.10 -0.91 -1.95
N PHE A 86 -0.06 -0.55 -0.69
CA PHE A 86 1.03 -0.54 0.28
C PHE A 86 0.47 -1.11 1.58
N CYS A 87 0.73 -2.38 1.83
CA CYS A 87 0.06 -3.13 2.87
C CYS A 87 1.07 -3.87 3.74
N LEU A 88 0.88 -3.79 5.06
CA LEU A 88 1.61 -4.59 6.03
C LEU A 88 0.65 -5.57 6.69
N ASP A 89 1.14 -6.76 7.01
CA ASP A 89 0.43 -7.62 7.94
C ASP A 89 0.31 -6.86 9.27
N PRO A 90 -0.90 -6.80 9.85
CA PRO A 90 -1.12 -6.00 11.05
C PRO A 90 -0.19 -6.28 12.23
N VAL A 91 0.35 -7.50 12.36
CA VAL A 91 1.29 -7.82 13.45
C VAL A 91 2.58 -7.00 13.38
N PHE A 92 2.89 -6.42 12.22
CA PHE A 92 4.08 -5.61 12.01
C PHE A 92 3.83 -4.10 12.09
N ILE A 93 2.58 -3.69 12.33
CA ILE A 93 2.22 -2.28 12.42
C ILE A 93 2.78 -1.67 13.71
N GLY A 94 3.16 -0.40 13.64
CA GLY A 94 3.68 0.33 14.80
C GLY A 94 5.17 0.12 15.09
N LYS A 95 5.89 -0.53 14.20
CA LYS A 95 7.34 -0.81 14.35
C LYS A 95 8.22 0.05 13.44
N GLY A 96 7.61 0.95 12.67
CA GLY A 96 8.36 1.83 11.75
C GLY A 96 8.72 1.18 10.41
N ILE A 97 8.27 -0.03 10.15
CA ILE A 97 8.60 -0.77 8.92
C ILE A 97 8.09 -0.04 7.68
N GLY A 98 6.84 0.44 7.72
CA GLY A 98 6.27 1.16 6.58
C GLY A 98 7.08 2.38 6.19
N SER A 99 7.47 3.21 7.17
CA SER A 99 8.28 4.40 6.90
C SER A 99 9.66 4.07 6.36
N LEU A 100 10.30 3.03 6.90
CA LEU A 100 11.60 2.58 6.40
C LEU A 100 11.50 2.03 4.98
N ALA A 101 10.45 1.26 4.69
CA ALA A 101 10.22 0.72 3.35
C ALA A 101 9.99 1.86 2.34
N TRP A 102 9.18 2.84 2.69
CA TRP A 102 8.95 3.99 1.81
C TRP A 102 10.25 4.76 1.56
N ARG A 103 11.04 5.04 2.59
CA ARG A 103 12.31 5.74 2.42
C ARG A 103 13.27 4.99 1.52
N LYS A 104 13.30 3.67 1.63
CA LYS A 104 14.12 2.84 0.75
C LYS A 104 13.68 2.98 -0.71
N LEU A 105 12.38 2.95 -0.97
CA LEU A 105 11.85 3.10 -2.33
C LEU A 105 12.18 4.49 -2.90
N GLU A 106 11.97 5.55 -2.14
CA GLU A 106 12.20 6.90 -2.64
C GLU A 106 13.69 7.21 -2.89
N GLN A 107 14.60 6.51 -2.24
CA GLN A 107 16.03 6.60 -2.55
C GLN A 107 16.38 5.97 -3.88
N GLU A 108 15.59 5.01 -4.33
CA GLU A 108 15.81 4.28 -5.58
C GLU A 108 15.02 4.84 -6.76
N LYS A 109 13.88 5.48 -6.49
CA LYS A 109 12.93 5.91 -7.52
C LYS A 109 12.47 7.34 -7.27
N ASN A 110 13.01 8.28 -8.02
CA ASN A 110 12.57 9.69 -7.95
C ASN A 110 11.30 9.93 -8.78
N GLY A 111 10.86 11.17 -8.84
CA GLY A 111 9.72 11.61 -9.63
C GLY A 111 8.54 12.04 -8.78
N ILE A 112 7.39 12.18 -9.43
CA ILE A 112 6.14 12.53 -8.76
C ILE A 112 5.47 11.22 -8.37
N TRP A 113 5.17 11.07 -7.09
CA TRP A 113 4.45 9.91 -6.56
C TRP A 113 3.07 10.31 -6.10
N GLN A 114 2.07 9.53 -6.46
CA GLN A 114 0.68 9.80 -6.14
C GLN A 114 0.00 8.51 -5.67
N LEU A 115 -0.98 8.67 -4.80
CA LEU A 115 -1.78 7.55 -4.31
C LEU A 115 -3.17 8.02 -3.90
N GLU A 116 -4.09 7.06 -3.79
CA GLU A 116 -5.39 7.26 -3.17
C GLU A 116 -5.47 6.42 -1.91
N THR A 117 -6.09 6.96 -0.88
CA THR A 117 -6.38 6.23 0.34
C THR A 117 -7.80 6.57 0.81
N PRO A 118 -8.53 5.62 1.40
CA PRO A 118 -9.90 5.90 1.84
C PRO A 118 -9.97 7.07 2.82
N ALA A 119 -10.99 7.91 2.67
CA ALA A 119 -11.20 9.06 3.56
C ALA A 119 -11.38 8.62 5.02
N PHE A 120 -11.87 7.40 5.27
CA PHE A 120 -12.02 6.87 6.63
C PHE A 120 -10.72 6.42 7.29
N SER A 121 -9.67 6.22 6.52
CA SER A 121 -8.40 5.64 7.02
C SER A 121 -7.49 6.70 7.61
N LEU A 122 -7.81 7.17 8.82
CA LEU A 122 -7.04 8.21 9.49
C LEU A 122 -5.60 7.82 9.72
N ARG A 123 -5.36 6.54 10.01
CA ARG A 123 -4.02 6.00 10.22
C ARG A 123 -3.16 6.11 8.97
N ASN A 124 -3.75 5.85 7.79
CA ASN A 124 -3.05 6.01 6.52
C ASN A 124 -2.76 7.48 6.22
N HIS A 125 -3.71 8.38 6.50
CA HIS A 125 -3.49 9.82 6.32
C HIS A 125 -2.29 10.28 7.14
N PHE A 126 -2.25 9.90 8.39
CA PHE A 126 -1.14 10.24 9.29
C PHE A 126 0.18 9.68 8.77
N PHE A 127 0.17 8.42 8.32
CA PHE A 127 1.36 7.76 7.78
C PHE A 127 1.91 8.50 6.55
N TYR A 128 1.04 8.80 5.58
CA TYR A 128 1.49 9.46 4.36
C TYR A 128 1.95 10.90 4.62
N GLU A 129 1.24 11.64 5.45
CA GLU A 129 1.64 13.01 5.81
C GLU A 129 2.98 13.02 6.54
N LYS A 130 3.19 12.09 7.46
CA LYS A 130 4.46 11.92 8.17
C LYS A 130 5.61 11.63 7.20
N ASN A 131 5.34 10.93 6.12
CA ASN A 131 6.35 10.59 5.11
C ASN A 131 6.45 11.63 3.98
N GLY A 132 5.88 12.79 4.16
CA GLY A 132 6.06 13.93 3.26
C GLY A 132 5.05 14.04 2.13
N PHE A 133 4.04 13.20 2.09
CA PHE A 133 2.95 13.35 1.14
C PHE A 133 2.01 14.45 1.57
N LYS A 134 1.40 15.13 0.58
CA LYS A 134 0.40 16.18 0.82
C LYS A 134 -0.89 15.80 0.12
N LYS A 135 -2.00 16.01 0.80
CA LYS A 135 -3.33 15.85 0.21
C LYS A 135 -3.53 16.90 -0.88
N ILE A 136 -3.85 16.46 -2.09
CA ILE A 136 -4.06 17.35 -3.23
C ILE A 136 -5.51 17.34 -3.74
N GLY A 137 -6.34 16.43 -3.27
CA GLY A 137 -7.72 16.34 -3.72
C GLY A 137 -8.47 15.18 -3.11
N GLU A 138 -9.69 15.00 -3.59
CA GLU A 138 -10.59 13.92 -3.20
C GLU A 138 -11.23 13.33 -4.45
N LYS A 139 -11.63 12.07 -4.35
CA LYS A 139 -12.38 11.38 -5.39
C LYS A 139 -13.56 10.67 -4.76
N THR A 140 -14.75 10.88 -5.31
CA THR A 140 -15.97 10.18 -4.90
C THR A 140 -16.32 9.16 -5.96
N TYR A 141 -16.51 7.92 -5.56
CA TYR A 141 -16.88 6.82 -6.44
C TYR A 141 -18.40 6.69 -6.52
N GLU A 142 -18.90 5.94 -7.50
CA GLU A 142 -20.35 5.72 -7.69
C GLU A 142 -21.02 5.12 -6.44
N SER A 143 -20.28 4.35 -5.66
CA SER A 143 -20.75 3.77 -4.39
C SER A 143 -20.83 4.78 -3.25
N ASN A 144 -20.54 6.05 -3.49
CA ASN A 144 -20.38 7.12 -2.51
C ASN A 144 -19.14 6.98 -1.62
N ALA A 145 -18.28 6.01 -1.89
CA ALA A 145 -16.99 5.92 -1.22
C ALA A 145 -16.12 7.10 -1.60
N VAL A 146 -15.41 7.68 -0.63
CA VAL A 146 -14.54 8.83 -0.84
C VAL A 146 -13.10 8.42 -0.57
N SER A 147 -12.21 8.79 -1.48
CA SER A 147 -10.76 8.64 -1.30
C SER A 147 -10.11 10.01 -1.26
N PHE A 148 -9.03 10.11 -0.49
CA PHE A 148 -8.13 11.26 -0.51
C PHE A 148 -6.96 10.96 -1.43
N ILE A 149 -6.57 11.95 -2.22
CA ILE A 149 -5.44 11.84 -3.14
C ILE A 149 -4.25 12.55 -2.52
N TYR A 150 -3.14 11.82 -2.39
CA TYR A 150 -1.89 12.31 -1.83
C TYR A 150 -0.79 12.34 -2.89
N ARG A 151 0.10 13.30 -2.79
CA ARG A 151 1.23 13.45 -3.71
C ARG A 151 2.50 13.83 -2.98
N LYS A 152 3.62 13.29 -3.44
CA LYS A 152 4.96 13.68 -3.02
C LYS A 152 5.86 13.80 -4.24
N ILE A 153 6.67 14.86 -4.29
CA ILE A 153 7.67 15.05 -5.34
C ILE A 153 9.03 14.69 -4.76
N ILE A 154 9.67 13.69 -5.36
CA ILE A 154 11.00 13.23 -4.97
C ILE A 154 11.97 13.66 -6.05
N LYS A 155 12.86 14.57 -5.71
CA LYS A 155 13.83 15.13 -6.63
C LYS A 155 15.11 14.30 -6.64
N ASP A 156 15.75 14.26 -7.80
CA ASP A 156 17.09 13.74 -7.95
C ASP A 156 18.06 14.64 -7.17
N VAL A 157 18.98 14.03 -6.45
CA VAL A 157 19.95 14.76 -5.62
C VAL A 157 21.29 14.81 -6.31
#